data_cf196a97493c1db28445dcc350518f05
#
_entry.id   cf196a97493c1db28445dcc350518f05
#
_cell.length_a   1.000
_cell.length_b   1.000
_cell.length_c   1.000
_cell.angle_alpha   90.00
_cell.angle_beta   90.00
_cell.angle_gamma   90.00
#
_symmetry.space_group_name_H-M   'P 1'
#
loop_
_entity.id
_entity.type
_entity.pdbx_description
1 polymer ?
#
loop_
_entity_poly.entity_id
_entity_poly.type
_entity_poly.pdbx_seq_one_letter_code
_entity_poly.pdbx_strand_id
1 'polypeptide(L)'
;MRLLATLLVLLLLTAPLAGCLGGDDGECSDGSGRLKFVEVVSDPDTITVANVRFGDLDGDGPEELFATHSFDSVIAHVDCSSGTCVEERFSEGLHAPVRTHVADLDGDGVNELVVADIGILFPTPDLVGRVVILSFDANGRYTSEVILEGVGRVACAEAADLDGDGDLDIVVCIFGDTEGSVVWLENSGNGSWLSHQLDHRSGAIHAFPFDADGDGDLDIAVSLSQLSEEVLIFRNDGLGYFQKHVLASSNDTSFGMSGISISDLDQDGDFDILYTNGDTLDMDTEEGFDPHAVHGAAWLENDGFGGFTEHELTRVWGAYANTPFDYDSDGDLDIIVGTFQLDMVYSPITYMHIDVVLLINDGNQKFTRKDITDGMRYMLTMDVGDFDGDGEDDLVGGSHQLGFPGDAHR
;
A
#
# COMPACT_ATOMS: atom_id res chain seq x y z
N MET A 1 8.33 7.25 -26.91
CA MET A 1 8.17 8.31 -25.89
C MET A 1 8.39 7.62 -24.57
N ARG A 2 9.40 8.06 -23.85
CA ARG A 2 9.82 7.43 -22.59
C ARG A 2 9.11 8.17 -21.46
N LEU A 3 8.46 7.47 -20.61
CA LEU A 3 7.80 7.95 -19.41
C LEU A 3 8.73 7.72 -18.22
N LEU A 4 8.75 8.66 -17.30
CA LEU A 4 9.53 8.59 -16.07
C LEU A 4 8.64 8.07 -14.95
N ALA A 5 9.03 7.02 -14.29
CA ALA A 5 8.54 6.71 -12.95
C ALA A 5 9.59 7.16 -11.93
N THR A 6 9.12 7.61 -10.82
CA THR A 6 9.96 8.16 -9.76
C THR A 6 9.59 7.46 -8.46
N LEU A 7 10.55 6.80 -7.83
CA LEU A 7 10.47 6.45 -6.43
C LEU A 7 10.84 7.70 -5.63
N LEU A 8 9.96 8.15 -4.78
CA LEU A 8 10.17 9.33 -3.97
C LEU A 8 10.16 8.94 -2.50
N VAL A 9 11.27 9.18 -1.82
CA VAL A 9 11.36 9.06 -0.36
C VAL A 9 11.07 10.41 0.25
N LEU A 10 10.19 10.42 1.23
CA LEU A 10 9.95 11.55 2.09
C LEU A 10 10.78 11.35 3.35
N LEU A 11 11.95 12.00 3.44
CA LEU A 11 12.77 11.96 4.64
C LEU A 11 12.25 12.99 5.65
N LEU A 12 11.82 12.52 6.81
CA LEU A 12 11.54 13.34 7.97
C LEU A 12 12.84 13.53 8.75
N LEU A 13 13.45 14.70 8.62
CA LEU A 13 14.60 15.04 9.44
C LEU A 13 14.11 15.73 10.73
N THR A 14 14.05 15.00 11.82
CA THR A 14 13.88 15.58 13.15
C THR A 14 15.22 15.97 13.73
N ALA A 15 15.81 17.07 13.26
CA ALA A 15 16.92 17.68 13.95
C ALA A 15 16.48 19.04 14.51
N PRO A 16 16.68 19.33 15.81
CA PRO A 16 16.53 20.66 16.34
C PRO A 16 17.79 21.46 16.01
N LEU A 17 18.02 21.81 14.74
CA LEU A 17 19.11 22.71 14.37
C LEU A 17 18.68 23.60 13.22
N ALA A 18 18.51 24.87 13.56
CA ALA A 18 18.51 25.95 12.61
C ALA A 18 19.81 25.94 11.81
N GLY A 19 19.68 25.73 10.50
CA GLY A 19 20.80 25.89 9.57
C GLY A 19 20.53 25.22 8.24
N CYS A 20 19.98 25.95 7.28
CA CYS A 20 20.07 25.58 5.88
C CYS A 20 21.55 25.42 5.50
N LEU A 21 22.01 24.22 5.25
CA LEU A 21 23.26 24.04 4.50
C LEU A 21 22.94 24.29 3.04
N GLY A 22 23.31 25.48 2.57
CA GLY A 22 23.09 25.95 1.22
C GLY A 22 23.83 25.09 0.19
N GLY A 23 23.05 24.36 -0.60
CA GLY A 23 23.37 24.01 -1.97
C GLY A 23 22.48 24.86 -2.89
N ASP A 24 22.96 25.22 -4.05
CA ASP A 24 22.48 26.25 -4.98
C ASP A 24 21.13 25.97 -5.68
N ASP A 25 20.28 25.09 -5.14
CA ASP A 25 18.94 24.75 -5.69
C ASP A 25 17.89 24.98 -4.60
N GLY A 26 17.63 26.28 -4.33
CA GLY A 26 16.76 26.67 -3.23
C GLY A 26 15.33 26.23 -3.40
N GLU A 27 14.86 25.38 -2.50
CA GLU A 27 13.47 25.38 -2.05
C GLU A 27 13.42 24.78 -0.64
N CYS A 28 13.25 25.64 0.34
CA CYS A 28 12.86 25.24 1.68
C CYS A 28 11.33 25.22 1.74
N SER A 29 10.75 24.05 1.97
CA SER A 29 9.32 23.90 2.18
C SER A 29 8.82 24.64 3.43
N ASP A 30 7.60 25.01 3.41
CA ASP A 30 6.54 25.34 4.38
C ASP A 30 6.84 26.01 5.73
N GLY A 31 8.05 26.31 6.10
CA GLY A 31 8.37 27.00 7.37
C GLY A 31 8.27 26.15 8.64
N SER A 32 7.92 24.88 8.60
CA SER A 32 7.99 23.94 9.73
C SER A 32 9.31 23.14 9.73
N GLY A 33 9.96 23.00 8.59
CA GLY A 33 11.27 22.35 8.45
C GLY A 33 11.26 20.82 8.56
N ARG A 34 10.08 20.18 8.61
CA ARG A 34 9.95 18.75 8.90
C ARG A 34 9.79 17.87 7.66
N LEU A 35 9.22 18.36 6.57
CA LEU A 35 9.08 17.58 5.32
C LEU A 35 10.12 18.02 4.29
N LYS A 36 11.00 17.11 3.93
CA LYS A 36 11.92 17.26 2.82
C LYS A 36 11.66 16.14 1.81
N PHE A 37 11.19 16.52 0.63
CA PHE A 37 11.04 15.57 -0.47
C PHE A 37 12.40 15.33 -1.13
N VAL A 38 12.81 14.08 -1.18
CA VAL A 38 14.03 13.65 -1.86
C VAL A 38 13.65 12.58 -2.88
N GLU A 39 13.98 12.81 -4.15
CA GLU A 39 13.88 11.78 -5.16
C GLU A 39 15.01 10.77 -4.95
N VAL A 40 14.66 9.55 -4.53
CA VAL A 40 15.62 8.53 -4.14
C VAL A 40 16.12 7.76 -5.34
N VAL A 41 15.23 7.38 -6.23
CA VAL A 41 15.56 6.67 -7.47
C VAL A 41 14.73 7.22 -8.61
N SER A 42 15.36 7.79 -9.61
CA SER A 42 14.76 8.09 -10.89
C SER A 42 15.45 7.28 -11.98
N ASP A 43 14.88 6.14 -12.32
CA ASP A 43 15.19 5.50 -13.58
C ASP A 43 14.27 6.11 -14.65
N PRO A 44 14.81 6.91 -15.60
CA PRO A 44 13.99 7.55 -16.63
C PRO A 44 13.28 6.55 -17.55
N ASP A 45 13.59 5.28 -17.44
CA ASP A 45 12.98 4.20 -18.21
C ASP A 45 11.88 3.47 -17.40
N THR A 46 11.78 3.66 -16.08
CA THR A 46 10.72 3.08 -15.22
C THR A 46 9.43 3.91 -15.29
N ILE A 47 8.29 3.23 -15.49
CA ILE A 47 6.99 3.87 -15.69
C ILE A 47 6.17 3.92 -14.41
N THR A 48 6.33 2.93 -13.53
CA THR A 48 5.48 2.76 -12.35
C THR A 48 6.24 2.09 -11.23
N VAL A 49 6.15 2.68 -10.04
CA VAL A 49 6.39 2.00 -8.76
C VAL A 49 5.04 1.66 -8.18
N ALA A 50 4.63 0.40 -8.31
CA ALA A 50 3.31 -0.05 -7.91
C ALA A 50 3.18 -0.27 -6.40
N ASN A 51 4.29 -0.64 -5.74
CA ASN A 51 4.36 -0.80 -4.30
C ASN A 51 5.75 -0.43 -3.80
N VAL A 52 5.79 0.16 -2.62
CA VAL A 52 6.97 0.28 -1.76
C VAL A 52 6.67 -0.45 -0.47
N ARG A 53 7.67 -1.12 0.09
CA ARG A 53 7.53 -1.89 1.34
C ARG A 53 8.85 -1.92 2.08
N PHE A 54 8.78 -1.64 3.39
CA PHE A 54 9.85 -1.95 4.32
C PHE A 54 9.72 -3.39 4.83
N GLY A 55 10.86 -4.02 5.12
CA GLY A 55 10.91 -5.33 5.77
C GLY A 55 12.33 -5.82 5.93
N ASP A 56 12.61 -6.46 7.04
CA ASP A 56 13.92 -7.06 7.37
C ASP A 56 14.05 -8.40 6.63
N LEU A 57 14.62 -8.38 5.41
CA LEU A 57 14.72 -9.59 4.59
C LEU A 57 15.87 -10.52 5.05
N ASP A 58 16.98 -9.94 5.50
CA ASP A 58 18.15 -10.75 5.87
C ASP A 58 18.20 -11.13 7.36
N GLY A 59 17.22 -10.68 8.16
CA GLY A 59 17.07 -11.02 9.57
C GLY A 59 18.09 -10.34 10.47
N ASP A 60 18.75 -9.25 10.02
CA ASP A 60 19.75 -8.52 10.79
C ASP A 60 19.18 -7.42 11.69
N GLY A 61 17.88 -7.10 11.53
CA GLY A 61 17.06 -6.22 12.36
C GLY A 61 16.71 -4.87 11.76
N PRO A 62 17.56 -4.15 11.05
CA PRO A 62 17.16 -3.03 10.21
C PRO A 62 16.29 -3.49 9.04
N GLU A 63 15.29 -2.66 8.68
CA GLU A 63 14.42 -2.96 7.55
C GLU A 63 15.01 -2.46 6.25
N GLU A 64 14.93 -3.26 5.19
CA GLU A 64 15.25 -2.87 3.84
C GLU A 64 14.03 -2.31 3.13
N LEU A 65 14.28 -1.39 2.16
CA LEU A 65 13.25 -0.87 1.29
C LEU A 65 13.15 -1.65 -0.02
N PHE A 66 11.96 -2.16 -0.31
CA PHE A 66 11.63 -2.83 -1.58
C PHE A 66 10.69 -1.97 -2.42
N ALA A 67 10.93 -1.93 -3.73
CA ALA A 67 10.07 -1.27 -4.70
C ALA A 67 9.67 -2.24 -5.82
N THR A 68 8.39 -2.30 -6.17
CA THR A 68 7.91 -3.11 -7.30
C THR A 68 7.75 -2.26 -8.55
N HIS A 69 8.41 -2.67 -9.64
CA HIS A 69 8.36 -2.03 -10.95
C HIS A 69 7.58 -2.94 -11.91
N SER A 70 6.25 -2.84 -11.88
CA SER A 70 5.36 -3.80 -12.56
C SER A 70 5.56 -3.88 -14.07
N PHE A 71 5.79 -2.75 -14.76
CA PHE A 71 6.01 -2.74 -16.19
C PHE A 71 7.37 -3.29 -16.60
N ASP A 72 8.34 -3.26 -15.72
CA ASP A 72 9.68 -3.80 -15.95
C ASP A 72 9.82 -5.25 -15.47
N SER A 73 8.77 -5.78 -14.82
CA SER A 73 8.78 -7.13 -14.23
C SER A 73 9.89 -7.30 -13.18
N VAL A 74 10.13 -6.27 -12.35
CA VAL A 74 11.25 -6.19 -11.41
C VAL A 74 10.76 -5.83 -10.02
N ILE A 75 11.39 -6.42 -9.00
CA ILE A 75 11.44 -5.90 -7.63
C ILE A 75 12.85 -5.36 -7.42
N ALA A 76 12.97 -4.19 -6.81
CA ALA A 76 14.23 -3.57 -6.47
C ALA A 76 14.37 -3.49 -4.95
N HIS A 77 15.51 -3.95 -4.42
CA HIS A 77 16.00 -3.56 -3.11
C HIS A 77 16.73 -2.22 -3.26
N VAL A 78 16.39 -1.25 -2.43
CA VAL A 78 16.91 0.12 -2.50
C VAL A 78 17.78 0.38 -1.28
N ASP A 79 19.10 0.51 -1.50
CA ASP A 79 20.09 0.82 -0.47
C ASP A 79 20.58 2.26 -0.62
N CYS A 80 20.40 3.10 0.40
CA CYS A 80 20.84 4.47 0.47
C CYS A 80 21.94 4.73 1.54
N SER A 81 22.45 3.70 2.18
CA SER A 81 23.43 3.78 3.27
C SER A 81 24.72 4.53 2.92
N SER A 82 25.08 4.60 1.64
CA SER A 82 26.25 5.36 1.14
C SER A 82 26.01 6.84 0.91
N GLY A 83 24.78 7.34 1.16
CA GLY A 83 24.34 8.71 0.81
C GLY A 83 23.98 8.89 -0.68
N THR A 84 24.03 7.80 -1.45
CA THR A 84 23.52 7.71 -2.82
C THR A 84 22.78 6.40 -2.92
N CYS A 85 21.53 6.44 -3.36
CA CYS A 85 20.69 5.25 -3.44
C CYS A 85 21.08 4.39 -4.64
N VAL A 86 21.11 3.08 -4.44
CA VAL A 86 21.42 2.06 -5.44
C VAL A 86 20.31 1.02 -5.41
N GLU A 87 19.82 0.62 -6.58
CA GLU A 87 18.88 -0.48 -6.72
C GLU A 87 19.59 -1.80 -7.04
N GLU A 88 19.30 -2.83 -6.26
CA GLU A 88 19.55 -4.22 -6.64
C GLU A 88 18.25 -4.84 -7.14
N ARG A 89 18.23 -5.34 -8.38
CA ARG A 89 17.01 -5.73 -9.08
C ARG A 89 16.84 -7.25 -9.18
N PHE A 90 15.67 -7.73 -8.81
CA PHE A 90 15.24 -9.13 -8.91
C PHE A 90 14.12 -9.24 -9.95
N SER A 91 14.32 -10.00 -11.01
CA SER A 91 13.34 -10.08 -12.12
C SER A 91 13.04 -11.51 -12.57
N GLU A 92 13.82 -12.50 -12.14
CA GLU A 92 13.70 -13.86 -12.64
C GLU A 92 12.37 -14.49 -12.25
N GLY A 93 11.60 -14.88 -13.25
CA GLY A 93 10.31 -15.54 -13.08
C GLY A 93 9.12 -14.63 -12.79
N LEU A 94 9.30 -13.31 -12.68
CA LEU A 94 8.22 -12.35 -12.47
C LEU A 94 7.63 -11.83 -13.78
N HIS A 95 6.32 -11.50 -13.78
CA HIS A 95 5.62 -10.93 -14.94
C HIS A 95 5.25 -9.46 -14.72
N ALA A 96 4.50 -9.15 -13.69
CA ALA A 96 4.16 -7.78 -13.30
C ALA A 96 3.92 -7.75 -11.77
N PRO A 97 4.97 -7.72 -10.95
CA PRO A 97 4.82 -7.67 -9.50
C PRO A 97 4.16 -6.35 -9.10
N VAL A 98 3.20 -6.40 -8.18
CA VAL A 98 2.47 -5.22 -7.70
C VAL A 98 2.54 -5.03 -6.20
N ARG A 99 2.89 -6.07 -5.44
CA ARG A 99 3.01 -6.00 -3.99
C ARG A 99 3.98 -7.04 -3.48
N THR A 100 4.69 -6.70 -2.40
CA THR A 100 5.58 -7.61 -1.68
C THR A 100 5.24 -7.64 -0.20
N HIS A 101 5.52 -8.79 0.43
CA HIS A 101 5.48 -8.96 1.87
C HIS A 101 6.71 -9.76 2.30
N VAL A 102 7.35 -9.38 3.41
CA VAL A 102 8.54 -10.04 3.97
C VAL A 102 8.11 -10.92 5.13
N ALA A 103 8.44 -12.21 5.11
CA ALA A 103 8.09 -13.15 6.17
C ALA A 103 8.97 -14.39 6.14
N ASP A 104 9.27 -14.98 7.31
CA ASP A 104 9.93 -16.29 7.48
C ASP A 104 8.90 -17.40 7.31
N LEU A 105 8.70 -17.86 6.06
CA LEU A 105 7.64 -18.81 5.70
C LEU A 105 7.97 -20.26 6.06
N ASP A 106 9.24 -20.60 6.20
CA ASP A 106 9.68 -21.97 6.47
C ASP A 106 10.28 -22.15 7.88
N GLY A 107 10.35 -21.07 8.68
CA GLY A 107 10.78 -21.07 10.07
C GLY A 107 12.28 -21.26 10.23
N ASP A 108 13.09 -20.98 9.20
CA ASP A 108 14.54 -21.15 9.23
C ASP A 108 15.29 -19.93 9.79
N GLY A 109 14.59 -18.81 9.99
CA GLY A 109 15.10 -17.53 10.51
C GLY A 109 15.68 -16.61 9.44
N VAL A 110 15.46 -16.93 8.16
CA VAL A 110 15.72 -16.05 7.01
C VAL A 110 14.38 -15.75 6.34
N ASN A 111 14.09 -14.48 6.14
CA ASN A 111 12.80 -14.11 5.57
C ASN A 111 12.78 -14.29 4.05
N GLU A 112 11.60 -14.61 3.52
CA GLU A 112 11.28 -14.65 2.11
C GLU A 112 10.52 -13.39 1.69
N LEU A 113 10.55 -13.10 0.37
CA LEU A 113 9.61 -12.17 -0.26
C LEU A 113 8.44 -12.95 -0.85
N VAL A 114 7.24 -12.71 -0.30
CA VAL A 114 5.97 -13.11 -0.90
C VAL A 114 5.58 -12.06 -1.92
N VAL A 115 5.38 -12.45 -3.17
CA VAL A 115 5.13 -11.53 -4.28
C VAL A 115 3.75 -11.75 -4.86
N ALA A 116 2.90 -10.73 -4.83
CA ALA A 116 1.71 -10.66 -5.64
C ALA A 116 2.10 -10.25 -7.08
N ASP A 117 2.07 -11.20 -7.99
CA ASP A 117 2.38 -11.00 -9.40
C ASP A 117 1.07 -10.95 -10.19
N ILE A 118 0.61 -9.73 -10.49
CA ILE A 118 -0.68 -9.48 -11.14
C ILE A 118 -0.76 -10.02 -12.57
N GLY A 119 0.41 -10.23 -13.18
CA GLY A 119 0.57 -10.73 -14.54
C GLY A 119 0.37 -9.66 -15.60
N ILE A 120 -0.74 -8.92 -15.56
CA ILE A 120 -1.05 -7.79 -16.45
C ILE A 120 -1.83 -6.74 -15.66
N LEU A 121 -1.37 -5.48 -15.70
CA LEU A 121 -2.03 -4.37 -14.98
C LEU A 121 -3.40 -4.00 -15.55
N PHE A 122 -3.60 -4.17 -16.87
CA PHE A 122 -4.85 -3.83 -17.54
C PHE A 122 -5.93 -4.90 -17.35
N PRO A 123 -7.23 -4.52 -17.35
CA PRO A 123 -8.33 -5.46 -17.28
C PRO A 123 -8.19 -6.58 -18.32
N THR A 124 -8.31 -7.82 -17.88
CA THR A 124 -8.22 -9.02 -18.73
C THR A 124 -9.01 -10.18 -18.10
N PRO A 125 -9.73 -10.98 -18.89
CA PRO A 125 -10.34 -12.22 -18.43
C PRO A 125 -9.32 -13.37 -18.34
N ASP A 126 -8.07 -13.14 -18.73
CA ASP A 126 -7.03 -14.18 -18.72
C ASP A 126 -6.61 -14.51 -17.29
N LEU A 127 -6.30 -15.77 -17.03
CA LEU A 127 -5.84 -16.25 -15.73
C LEU A 127 -4.32 -16.13 -15.64
N VAL A 128 -3.85 -14.92 -15.43
CA VAL A 128 -2.42 -14.53 -15.50
C VAL A 128 -1.78 -14.26 -14.15
N GLY A 129 -2.59 -14.14 -13.08
CA GLY A 129 -2.14 -13.84 -11.73
C GLY A 129 -1.42 -15.02 -11.09
N ARG A 130 -0.46 -14.69 -10.24
CA ARG A 130 0.35 -15.67 -9.49
C ARG A 130 0.72 -15.15 -8.12
N VAL A 131 1.02 -16.08 -7.20
CA VAL A 131 1.79 -15.81 -6.00
C VAL A 131 3.15 -16.49 -6.15
N VAL A 132 4.21 -15.71 -5.99
CA VAL A 132 5.59 -16.16 -6.13
C VAL A 132 6.34 -15.92 -4.81
N ILE A 133 7.05 -16.93 -4.32
CA ILE A 133 7.96 -16.80 -3.18
C ILE A 133 9.37 -16.66 -3.73
N LEU A 134 10.11 -15.66 -3.25
CA LEU A 134 11.53 -15.50 -3.51
C LEU A 134 12.30 -15.78 -2.21
N SER A 135 13.06 -16.88 -2.19
CA SER A 135 13.91 -17.27 -1.05
C SER A 135 15.37 -16.96 -1.35
N PHE A 136 16.10 -16.45 -0.38
CA PHE A 136 17.47 -15.98 -0.53
C PHE A 136 18.45 -16.90 0.20
N ASP A 137 19.60 -17.19 -0.43
CA ASP A 137 20.69 -17.90 0.24
C ASP A 137 21.64 -16.90 0.94
N ALA A 138 22.52 -17.41 1.80
CA ALA A 138 23.51 -16.61 2.53
C ALA A 138 24.49 -15.82 1.64
N ASN A 139 24.44 -15.98 0.32
CA ASN A 139 25.26 -15.22 -0.65
C ASN A 139 24.41 -14.20 -1.44
N GLY A 140 23.15 -13.97 -1.03
CA GLY A 140 22.22 -13.08 -1.71
C GLY A 140 21.72 -13.61 -3.07
N ARG A 141 21.85 -14.93 -3.33
CA ARG A 141 21.22 -15.54 -4.50
C ARG A 141 19.82 -15.94 -4.15
N TYR A 142 18.88 -15.65 -5.02
CA TYR A 142 17.50 -16.03 -4.82
C TYR A 142 17.05 -17.15 -5.75
N THR A 143 16.04 -17.89 -5.27
CA THR A 143 15.27 -18.86 -6.03
C THR A 143 13.81 -18.42 -6.02
N SER A 144 13.06 -18.72 -7.07
CA SER A 144 11.64 -18.39 -7.16
C SER A 144 10.81 -19.68 -7.17
N GLU A 145 9.73 -19.68 -6.39
CA GLU A 145 8.72 -20.73 -6.38
C GLU A 145 7.34 -20.12 -6.63
N VAL A 146 6.57 -20.70 -7.55
CA VAL A 146 5.19 -20.31 -7.82
C VAL A 146 4.27 -21.22 -7.01
N ILE A 147 3.59 -20.67 -6.00
CA ILE A 147 2.69 -21.43 -5.11
C ILE A 147 1.23 -21.35 -5.51
N LEU A 148 0.85 -20.32 -6.28
CA LEU A 148 -0.48 -20.16 -6.87
C LEU A 148 -0.33 -19.63 -8.31
N GLU A 149 -1.03 -20.25 -9.26
CA GLU A 149 -1.09 -19.79 -10.66
C GLU A 149 -2.41 -20.18 -11.33
N GLY A 150 -2.66 -19.66 -12.53
CA GLY A 150 -3.87 -19.99 -13.27
C GLY A 150 -5.14 -19.38 -12.67
N VAL A 151 -4.99 -18.24 -11.99
CA VAL A 151 -6.05 -17.44 -11.40
C VAL A 151 -6.13 -16.07 -12.05
N GLY A 152 -7.17 -15.29 -11.77
CA GLY A 152 -7.28 -13.89 -12.17
C GLY A 152 -6.09 -13.07 -11.65
N ARG A 153 -6.04 -11.80 -11.98
CA ARG A 153 -5.00 -10.87 -11.55
C ARG A 153 -4.85 -10.87 -10.01
N VAL A 154 -3.65 -11.16 -9.49
CA VAL A 154 -3.35 -11.15 -8.04
C VAL A 154 -2.85 -9.78 -7.63
N ALA A 155 -3.59 -9.10 -6.73
CA ALA A 155 -3.28 -7.74 -6.28
C ALA A 155 -2.57 -7.69 -4.93
N CYS A 156 -2.80 -8.66 -4.05
CA CYS A 156 -2.13 -8.76 -2.75
C CYS A 156 -1.82 -10.21 -2.36
N ALA A 157 -0.80 -10.40 -1.53
CA ALA A 157 -0.46 -11.65 -0.86
C ALA A 157 0.25 -11.31 0.45
N GLU A 158 -0.39 -11.59 1.59
CA GLU A 158 0.11 -11.23 2.92
C GLU A 158 0.19 -12.48 3.79
N ALA A 159 1.33 -12.67 4.46
CA ALA A 159 1.59 -13.85 5.28
C ALA A 159 1.15 -13.65 6.73
N ALA A 160 0.53 -14.67 7.33
CA ALA A 160 0.16 -14.71 8.74
C ALA A 160 -0.23 -16.14 9.15
N ASP A 161 -0.06 -16.51 10.42
CA ASP A 161 -0.59 -17.75 10.98
C ASP A 161 -2.11 -17.60 11.19
N LEU A 162 -2.91 -18.14 10.28
CA LEU A 162 -4.36 -17.94 10.24
C LEU A 162 -5.16 -19.07 10.90
N ASP A 163 -4.56 -20.22 11.20
CA ASP A 163 -5.22 -21.33 11.87
C ASP A 163 -4.56 -21.73 13.21
N GLY A 164 -3.52 -20.99 13.62
CA GLY A 164 -2.90 -21.15 14.93
C GLY A 164 -2.02 -22.39 15.03
N ASP A 165 -1.57 -22.97 13.90
CA ASP A 165 -0.73 -24.16 13.89
C ASP A 165 0.77 -23.84 13.96
N GLY A 166 1.15 -22.56 13.79
CA GLY A 166 2.51 -22.02 13.90
C GLY A 166 3.25 -21.93 12.58
N ASP A 167 2.68 -22.40 11.47
CA ASP A 167 3.20 -22.21 10.11
C ASP A 167 2.54 -20.97 9.50
N LEU A 168 3.29 -20.09 8.79
CA LEU A 168 2.69 -18.93 8.17
C LEU A 168 1.91 -19.31 6.91
N ASP A 169 0.66 -18.92 6.86
CA ASP A 169 -0.25 -18.98 5.73
C ASP A 169 -0.17 -17.73 4.87
N ILE A 170 -0.91 -17.69 3.75
CA ILE A 170 -0.98 -16.51 2.89
C ILE A 170 -2.44 -16.18 2.54
N VAL A 171 -2.90 -14.97 2.87
CA VAL A 171 -4.14 -14.43 2.30
C VAL A 171 -3.86 -13.77 0.96
N VAL A 172 -4.67 -14.08 -0.06
CA VAL A 172 -4.45 -13.64 -1.43
C VAL A 172 -5.66 -12.89 -1.96
N CYS A 173 -5.43 -11.68 -2.50
CA CYS A 173 -6.42 -10.92 -3.25
C CYS A 173 -6.33 -11.27 -4.72
N ILE A 174 -7.29 -12.02 -5.25
CA ILE A 174 -7.45 -12.22 -6.67
C ILE A 174 -8.43 -11.15 -7.19
N PHE A 175 -7.86 -10.03 -7.67
CA PHE A 175 -8.64 -8.89 -8.15
C PHE A 175 -9.53 -9.28 -9.33
N GLY A 176 -8.95 -10.02 -10.28
CA GLY A 176 -9.68 -10.49 -11.46
C GLY A 176 -10.09 -9.35 -12.39
N ASP A 177 -11.18 -9.58 -13.11
CA ASP A 177 -11.93 -8.61 -13.91
C ASP A 177 -13.43 -8.91 -13.68
N THR A 178 -13.95 -10.00 -14.23
CA THR A 178 -15.30 -10.52 -13.97
C THR A 178 -15.31 -11.65 -12.95
N GLU A 179 -14.20 -12.33 -12.76
CA GLU A 179 -14.01 -13.41 -11.80
C GLU A 179 -12.80 -13.13 -10.93
N GLY A 180 -13.03 -12.97 -9.64
CA GLY A 180 -12.01 -12.75 -8.63
C GLY A 180 -12.35 -13.51 -7.37
N SER A 181 -11.50 -13.38 -6.35
CA SER A 181 -11.76 -13.98 -5.04
C SER A 181 -10.81 -13.44 -3.97
N VAL A 182 -11.17 -13.66 -2.72
CA VAL A 182 -10.25 -13.68 -1.58
C VAL A 182 -9.99 -15.14 -1.25
N VAL A 183 -8.73 -15.52 -1.18
CA VAL A 183 -8.29 -16.90 -0.94
C VAL A 183 -7.35 -16.92 0.24
N TRP A 184 -7.48 -17.90 1.08
CA TRP A 184 -6.49 -18.30 2.06
C TRP A 184 -5.74 -19.53 1.53
N LEU A 185 -4.42 -19.45 1.45
CA LEU A 185 -3.51 -20.55 1.16
C LEU A 185 -2.96 -21.05 2.48
N GLU A 186 -3.51 -22.15 2.98
CA GLU A 186 -3.05 -22.84 4.18
C GLU A 186 -1.71 -23.51 3.88
N ASN A 187 -0.69 -23.20 4.69
CA ASN A 187 0.61 -23.86 4.67
C ASN A 187 0.52 -25.15 5.49
N SER A 188 0.79 -26.28 4.90
CA SER A 188 0.74 -27.56 5.60
C SER A 188 2.07 -27.93 6.30
N GLY A 189 3.04 -27.00 6.43
CA GLY A 189 4.34 -27.20 7.07
C GLY A 189 5.27 -28.19 6.35
N ASN A 190 4.93 -28.62 5.15
CA ASN A 190 5.69 -29.59 4.37
C ASN A 190 5.98 -29.15 2.93
N GLY A 191 5.82 -27.83 2.65
CA GLY A 191 5.94 -27.24 1.33
C GLY A 191 4.70 -27.42 0.45
N SER A 192 3.55 -27.80 1.02
CA SER A 192 2.27 -27.93 0.29
C SER A 192 1.30 -26.87 0.74
N TRP A 193 0.63 -26.25 -0.22
CA TRP A 193 -0.36 -25.20 0.00
C TRP A 193 -1.77 -25.74 -0.32
N LEU A 194 -2.72 -25.51 0.60
CA LEU A 194 -4.13 -25.86 0.40
C LEU A 194 -4.96 -24.57 0.25
N SER A 195 -5.69 -24.46 -0.84
CA SER A 195 -6.45 -23.25 -1.15
C SER A 195 -7.88 -23.30 -0.59
N HIS A 196 -8.24 -22.31 0.23
CA HIS A 196 -9.57 -22.08 0.77
C HIS A 196 -10.16 -20.77 0.26
N GLN A 197 -11.33 -20.81 -0.33
CA GLN A 197 -11.99 -19.62 -0.84
C GLN A 197 -12.80 -18.92 0.26
N LEU A 198 -12.47 -17.67 0.59
CA LEU A 198 -13.17 -16.86 1.57
C LEU A 198 -14.28 -16.00 0.94
N ASP A 199 -14.01 -15.42 -0.24
CA ASP A 199 -15.00 -14.69 -1.07
C ASP A 199 -14.78 -15.03 -2.54
N HIS A 200 -15.82 -14.89 -3.36
CA HIS A 200 -15.81 -15.22 -4.80
C HIS A 200 -16.07 -14.01 -5.70
N ARG A 201 -16.02 -12.80 -5.13
CA ARG A 201 -16.22 -11.56 -5.87
C ARG A 201 -14.91 -11.02 -6.42
N SER A 202 -14.98 -10.38 -7.56
CA SER A 202 -13.86 -9.60 -8.12
C SER A 202 -13.65 -8.31 -7.34
N GLY A 203 -12.47 -7.71 -7.50
CA GLY A 203 -12.15 -6.42 -6.96
C GLY A 203 -11.40 -6.43 -5.63
N ALA A 204 -10.96 -7.60 -5.11
CA ALA A 204 -10.11 -7.63 -3.92
C ALA A 204 -8.75 -6.99 -4.23
N ILE A 205 -8.42 -5.86 -3.56
CA ILE A 205 -7.18 -5.11 -3.76
C ILE A 205 -6.20 -5.32 -2.62
N HIS A 206 -6.69 -5.21 -1.37
CA HIS A 206 -5.89 -5.31 -0.17
C HIS A 206 -6.52 -6.29 0.80
N ALA A 207 -5.67 -7.02 1.52
CA ALA A 207 -6.05 -7.83 2.67
C ALA A 207 -4.98 -7.68 3.75
N PHE A 208 -5.41 -7.49 5.00
CA PHE A 208 -4.52 -7.34 6.14
C PHE A 208 -4.98 -8.23 7.29
N PRO A 209 -4.17 -9.22 7.70
CA PRO A 209 -4.39 -9.98 8.91
C PRO A 209 -4.12 -9.15 10.17
N PHE A 210 -5.02 -9.17 11.15
CA PHE A 210 -4.85 -8.56 12.47
C PHE A 210 -5.90 -9.09 13.43
N ASP A 211 -5.65 -9.04 14.73
CA ASP A 211 -6.61 -9.40 15.78
C ASP A 211 -7.59 -8.23 15.98
N ALA A 212 -8.80 -8.36 15.48
CA ALA A 212 -9.79 -7.27 15.50
C ALA A 212 -10.72 -7.30 16.70
N ASP A 213 -10.82 -8.39 17.45
CA ASP A 213 -11.73 -8.50 18.60
C ASP A 213 -11.04 -8.90 19.90
N GLY A 214 -9.70 -8.93 19.90
CA GLY A 214 -8.88 -9.14 21.09
C GLY A 214 -8.90 -10.57 21.61
N ASP A 215 -9.30 -11.56 20.78
CA ASP A 215 -9.36 -12.96 21.18
C ASP A 215 -8.05 -13.74 20.93
N GLY A 216 -7.12 -13.12 20.19
CA GLY A 216 -5.79 -13.65 19.89
C GLY A 216 -5.69 -14.38 18.57
N ASP A 217 -6.79 -14.55 17.85
CA ASP A 217 -6.86 -15.15 16.51
C ASP A 217 -6.82 -14.06 15.45
N LEU A 218 -6.09 -14.25 14.34
CA LEU A 218 -5.97 -13.22 13.32
C LEU A 218 -7.20 -13.22 12.40
N ASP A 219 -7.90 -12.09 12.39
CA ASP A 219 -8.96 -11.75 11.43
C ASP A 219 -8.34 -11.17 10.14
N ILE A 220 -9.14 -10.98 9.10
CA ILE A 220 -8.66 -10.43 7.84
C ILE A 220 -9.54 -9.25 7.41
N ALA A 221 -8.99 -8.02 7.40
CA ALA A 221 -9.62 -6.87 6.73
C ALA A 221 -9.36 -6.93 5.23
N VAL A 222 -10.38 -6.67 4.41
CA VAL A 222 -10.28 -6.71 2.95
C VAL A 222 -10.99 -5.52 2.33
N SER A 223 -10.33 -4.85 1.37
CA SER A 223 -10.99 -3.88 0.49
C SER A 223 -11.37 -4.52 -0.84
N LEU A 224 -12.62 -4.29 -1.25
CA LEU A 224 -13.14 -4.63 -2.57
C LEU A 224 -13.42 -3.36 -3.36
N SER A 225 -12.91 -3.30 -4.58
CA SER A 225 -13.15 -2.23 -5.56
C SER A 225 -13.54 -2.84 -6.90
N GLN A 226 -14.51 -2.35 -7.54
CA GLN A 226 -15.08 -2.58 -8.86
C GLN A 226 -16.62 -2.67 -8.82
N LEU A 227 -17.20 -3.91 -8.83
CA LEU A 227 -18.66 -4.10 -8.76
C LEU A 227 -19.20 -4.00 -7.33
N SER A 228 -18.34 -4.18 -6.35
CA SER A 228 -18.60 -4.01 -4.93
C SER A 228 -17.55 -3.08 -4.36
N GLU A 229 -18.01 -1.97 -3.81
CA GLU A 229 -17.18 -0.97 -3.12
C GLU A 229 -17.37 -1.20 -1.62
N GLU A 230 -16.52 -2.04 -1.01
CA GLU A 230 -16.70 -2.48 0.37
C GLU A 230 -15.38 -2.60 1.14
N VAL A 231 -15.43 -2.29 2.43
CA VAL A 231 -14.48 -2.79 3.43
C VAL A 231 -15.14 -3.94 4.17
N LEU A 232 -14.50 -5.10 4.14
CA LEU A 232 -14.95 -6.33 4.78
C LEU A 232 -14.02 -6.68 5.94
N ILE A 233 -14.55 -7.45 6.89
CA ILE A 233 -13.76 -8.23 7.81
C ILE A 233 -14.20 -9.70 7.77
N PHE A 234 -13.25 -10.60 7.72
CA PHE A 234 -13.44 -12.04 7.92
C PHE A 234 -12.96 -12.37 9.31
N ARG A 235 -13.91 -12.59 10.24
CA ARG A 235 -13.60 -12.98 11.61
C ARG A 235 -13.28 -14.45 11.68
N ASN A 236 -12.15 -14.73 12.29
CA ASN A 236 -11.60 -16.04 12.51
C ASN A 236 -12.11 -16.63 13.84
N ASP A 237 -12.12 -17.94 13.96
CA ASP A 237 -12.37 -18.65 15.23
C ASP A 237 -11.12 -19.38 15.72
N GLY A 238 -9.93 -19.04 15.17
CA GLY A 238 -8.64 -19.65 15.48
C GLY A 238 -8.45 -21.07 14.95
N LEU A 239 -9.39 -21.57 14.15
CA LEU A 239 -9.35 -22.90 13.55
C LEU A 239 -9.56 -22.84 12.02
N GLY A 240 -9.33 -21.66 11.43
CA GLY A 240 -9.49 -21.43 10.00
C GLY A 240 -10.96 -21.34 9.53
N TYR A 241 -11.91 -21.11 10.43
CA TYR A 241 -13.28 -20.81 10.03
C TYR A 241 -13.56 -19.32 10.10
N PHE A 242 -13.83 -18.73 8.94
CA PHE A 242 -13.99 -17.29 8.77
C PHE A 242 -15.47 -16.89 8.59
N GLN A 243 -15.92 -15.92 9.37
CA GLN A 243 -17.24 -15.30 9.22
C GLN A 243 -17.12 -13.89 8.62
N LYS A 244 -17.70 -13.70 7.44
CA LYS A 244 -17.66 -12.42 6.72
C LYS A 244 -18.65 -11.40 7.28
N HIS A 245 -18.17 -10.16 7.51
CA HIS A 245 -18.97 -8.98 7.84
C HIS A 245 -18.58 -7.81 6.91
N VAL A 246 -19.57 -6.94 6.60
CA VAL A 246 -19.35 -5.69 5.84
C VAL A 246 -19.26 -4.56 6.85
N LEU A 247 -18.15 -3.81 6.81
CA LEU A 247 -17.90 -2.68 7.72
C LEU A 247 -18.31 -1.35 7.07
N ALA A 248 -17.95 -1.16 5.81
CA ALA A 248 -18.33 0.01 5.02
C ALA A 248 -18.70 -0.44 3.60
N SER A 249 -19.62 0.27 2.94
CA SER A 249 -20.00 -0.07 1.56
C SER A 249 -20.59 1.11 0.80
N SER A 250 -20.41 1.12 -0.50
CA SER A 250 -21.09 2.01 -1.44
C SER A 250 -21.73 1.20 -2.57
N ASN A 251 -22.90 1.66 -3.04
CA ASN A 251 -23.52 1.12 -4.26
C ASN A 251 -23.09 1.89 -5.52
N ASP A 252 -22.29 2.93 -5.35
CA ASP A 252 -21.75 3.74 -6.44
C ASP A 252 -20.36 3.21 -6.78
N THR A 253 -20.20 2.66 -7.97
CA THR A 253 -18.90 2.13 -8.44
C THR A 253 -17.85 3.24 -8.64
N SER A 254 -18.29 4.50 -8.75
CA SER A 254 -17.40 5.67 -8.77
C SER A 254 -16.90 6.05 -7.37
N PHE A 255 -17.31 5.32 -6.32
CA PHE A 255 -16.76 5.48 -4.98
C PHE A 255 -15.27 5.17 -4.95
N GLY A 256 -14.85 4.14 -5.70
CA GLY A 256 -13.45 3.84 -5.99
C GLY A 256 -12.67 3.46 -4.75
N MET A 257 -13.07 2.40 -4.03
CA MET A 257 -12.28 1.89 -2.90
C MET A 257 -10.85 1.63 -3.35
N SER A 258 -9.85 2.16 -2.64
CA SER A 258 -8.48 2.15 -3.12
C SER A 258 -7.48 1.60 -2.10
N GLY A 259 -7.35 2.18 -0.94
CA GLY A 259 -6.36 1.78 0.05
C GLY A 259 -6.98 1.43 1.39
N ILE A 260 -6.37 0.47 2.13
CA ILE A 260 -6.60 0.28 3.56
C ILE A 260 -5.27 0.17 4.29
N SER A 261 -5.23 0.59 5.54
CA SER A 261 -4.15 0.36 6.50
C SER A 261 -4.71 0.05 7.87
N ILE A 262 -3.90 -0.60 8.70
CA ILE A 262 -4.27 -1.03 10.05
C ILE A 262 -3.35 -0.31 11.04
N SER A 263 -3.92 0.32 12.06
CA SER A 263 -3.18 0.96 13.14
C SER A 263 -4.07 1.22 14.35
N ASP A 264 -3.48 1.34 15.52
CA ASP A 264 -4.14 1.83 16.75
C ASP A 264 -4.09 3.38 16.69
N LEU A 265 -5.07 3.99 15.97
CA LEU A 265 -5.04 5.41 15.63
C LEU A 265 -5.31 6.30 16.84
N ASP A 266 -6.15 5.87 17.77
CA ASP A 266 -6.50 6.62 18.97
C ASP A 266 -5.76 6.16 20.23
N GLN A 267 -4.87 5.16 20.06
CA GLN A 267 -3.99 4.62 21.10
C GLN A 267 -4.76 4.04 22.31
N ASP A 268 -5.91 3.43 22.04
CA ASP A 268 -6.70 2.74 23.06
C ASP A 268 -6.31 1.27 23.26
N GLY A 269 -5.45 0.74 22.39
CA GLY A 269 -4.89 -0.61 22.42
C GLY A 269 -5.53 -1.57 21.42
N ASP A 270 -6.51 -1.12 20.65
CA ASP A 270 -7.23 -1.89 19.65
C ASP A 270 -6.87 -1.40 18.24
N PHE A 271 -6.65 -2.31 17.30
CA PHE A 271 -6.31 -1.90 15.93
C PHE A 271 -7.55 -1.46 15.15
N ASP A 272 -7.41 -0.31 14.51
CA ASP A 272 -8.40 0.31 13.64
C ASP A 272 -8.12 0.06 12.16
N ILE A 273 -9.10 0.39 11.31
CA ILE A 273 -8.95 0.35 9.86
C ILE A 273 -9.10 1.76 9.29
N LEU A 274 -8.04 2.23 8.63
CA LEU A 274 -8.12 3.42 7.78
C LEU A 274 -8.39 2.97 6.34
N TYR A 275 -9.28 3.67 5.62
CA TYR A 275 -9.48 3.41 4.21
C TYR A 275 -9.55 4.69 3.38
N THR A 276 -9.18 4.58 2.12
CA THR A 276 -9.35 5.61 1.10
C THR A 276 -10.28 5.13 0.00
N ASN A 277 -10.98 6.09 -0.59
CA ASN A 277 -11.81 5.87 -1.75
C ASN A 277 -11.56 6.99 -2.78
N GLY A 278 -11.06 6.63 -3.94
CA GLY A 278 -10.66 7.63 -4.92
C GLY A 278 -9.99 7.01 -6.14
N ASP A 279 -10.13 5.70 -6.35
CA ASP A 279 -9.69 5.08 -7.59
C ASP A 279 -10.43 5.71 -8.76
N THR A 280 -9.66 6.43 -9.58
CA THR A 280 -10.19 7.16 -10.73
C THR A 280 -10.07 6.38 -12.04
N LEU A 281 -9.50 5.17 -11.99
CA LEU A 281 -9.31 4.34 -13.18
C LEU A 281 -10.64 3.71 -13.66
N ASP A 282 -11.52 3.41 -12.71
CA ASP A 282 -12.81 2.75 -12.95
C ASP A 282 -14.01 3.72 -12.89
N MET A 283 -13.74 5.03 -12.84
CA MET A 283 -14.81 6.03 -12.76
C MET A 283 -15.74 6.01 -13.97
N ASP A 284 -17.01 5.76 -13.70
CA ASP A 284 -18.06 6.04 -14.67
C ASP A 284 -18.19 7.56 -14.82
N THR A 285 -17.93 8.06 -16.03
CA THR A 285 -18.02 9.48 -16.34
C THR A 285 -19.48 9.93 -16.54
N GLU A 286 -20.36 9.59 -15.60
CA GLU A 286 -21.75 10.03 -15.64
C GLU A 286 -21.83 11.57 -15.51
N GLU A 287 -22.70 12.16 -16.33
CA GLU A 287 -22.91 13.62 -16.32
C GLU A 287 -23.42 14.08 -14.94
N GLY A 288 -22.56 14.78 -14.20
CA GLY A 288 -22.89 15.33 -12.87
C GLY A 288 -22.20 14.65 -11.68
N PHE A 289 -21.35 13.65 -11.88
CA PHE A 289 -20.51 13.12 -10.82
C PHE A 289 -19.48 14.17 -10.36
N ASP A 290 -19.41 14.39 -9.04
CA ASP A 290 -18.42 15.27 -8.41
C ASP A 290 -17.50 14.45 -7.49
N PRO A 291 -16.28 14.12 -7.95
CA PRO A 291 -15.35 13.32 -7.15
C PRO A 291 -14.96 14.00 -5.83
N HIS A 292 -14.99 15.34 -5.76
CA HIS A 292 -14.72 16.06 -4.52
C HIS A 292 -15.78 15.87 -3.43
N ALA A 293 -16.97 15.46 -3.84
CA ALA A 293 -18.08 15.19 -2.91
C ALA A 293 -18.08 13.73 -2.41
N VAL A 294 -17.38 12.83 -3.12
CA VAL A 294 -17.45 11.39 -2.88
C VAL A 294 -16.10 10.85 -2.36
N HIS A 295 -15.00 11.22 -3.04
CA HIS A 295 -13.68 10.68 -2.71
C HIS A 295 -13.10 11.26 -1.43
N GLY A 296 -12.34 10.45 -0.69
CA GLY A 296 -11.70 10.86 0.55
C GLY A 296 -11.07 9.73 1.33
N ALA A 297 -10.91 9.97 2.61
CA ALA A 297 -10.43 8.99 3.57
C ALA A 297 -11.36 8.93 4.77
N ALA A 298 -11.50 7.76 5.35
CA ALA A 298 -12.27 7.51 6.55
C ALA A 298 -11.55 6.53 7.50
N TRP A 299 -11.95 6.57 8.74
CA TRP A 299 -11.48 5.76 9.83
C TRP A 299 -12.63 4.91 10.35
N LEU A 300 -12.43 3.62 10.46
CA LEU A 300 -13.29 2.67 11.14
C LEU A 300 -12.66 2.41 12.51
N GLU A 301 -13.14 3.15 13.52
CA GLU A 301 -12.75 3.02 14.92
C GLU A 301 -13.26 1.69 15.46
N ASN A 302 -12.36 0.87 16.01
CA ASN A 302 -12.65 -0.41 16.64
C ASN A 302 -13.03 -0.20 18.12
N ASP A 303 -13.89 -1.02 18.67
CA ASP A 303 -14.26 -0.98 20.09
C ASP A 303 -13.56 -2.09 20.91
N GLY A 304 -12.56 -2.79 20.33
CA GLY A 304 -11.83 -3.89 20.93
C GLY A 304 -12.63 -5.18 21.09
N PHE A 305 -13.86 -5.20 20.58
CA PHE A 305 -14.73 -6.37 20.55
C PHE A 305 -15.20 -6.68 19.12
N GLY A 306 -14.51 -6.07 18.14
CA GLY A 306 -14.83 -6.19 16.72
C GLY A 306 -16.04 -5.38 16.28
N GLY A 307 -16.54 -4.44 17.05
CA GLY A 307 -17.51 -3.44 16.62
C GLY A 307 -16.79 -2.22 16.03
N PHE A 308 -17.20 -1.78 14.84
CA PHE A 308 -16.55 -0.65 14.15
C PHE A 308 -17.51 0.52 13.99
N THR A 309 -16.98 1.74 14.23
CA THR A 309 -17.68 3.01 14.01
C THR A 309 -16.97 3.82 12.93
N GLU A 310 -17.69 4.25 11.90
CA GLU A 310 -17.11 4.99 10.78
C GLU A 310 -17.03 6.50 11.06
N HIS A 311 -15.87 7.09 10.82
CA HIS A 311 -15.59 8.52 10.91
C HIS A 311 -15.01 9.04 9.58
N GLU A 312 -15.68 10.02 8.98
CA GLU A 312 -15.13 10.71 7.82
C GLU A 312 -13.96 11.60 8.25
N LEU A 313 -12.78 11.40 7.67
CA LEU A 313 -11.57 12.16 7.98
C LEU A 313 -11.40 13.37 7.05
N THR A 314 -11.50 13.15 5.75
CA THR A 314 -11.31 14.20 4.75
C THR A 314 -11.95 13.86 3.42
N ARG A 315 -12.28 14.92 2.67
CA ARG A 315 -12.69 14.81 1.27
C ARG A 315 -11.59 15.33 0.37
N VAL A 316 -11.09 14.49 -0.53
CA VAL A 316 -10.12 14.86 -1.56
C VAL A 316 -10.28 13.96 -2.77
N TRP A 317 -10.34 14.57 -3.96
CA TRP A 317 -10.43 13.81 -5.20
C TRP A 317 -9.20 12.91 -5.37
N GLY A 318 -9.45 11.65 -5.72
CA GLY A 318 -8.40 10.69 -6.02
C GLY A 318 -7.62 10.19 -4.79
N ALA A 319 -8.20 10.24 -3.57
CA ALA A 319 -7.57 9.64 -2.40
C ALA A 319 -7.28 8.17 -2.67
N TYR A 320 -6.01 7.77 -2.71
CA TYR A 320 -5.62 6.45 -3.18
C TYR A 320 -4.89 5.62 -2.13
N ALA A 321 -3.80 6.12 -1.61
CA ALA A 321 -3.04 5.47 -0.54
C ALA A 321 -3.20 6.24 0.77
N ASN A 322 -3.10 5.56 1.90
CA ASN A 322 -3.06 6.18 3.22
C ASN A 322 -2.00 5.50 4.08
N THR A 323 -1.42 6.26 4.99
CA THR A 323 -0.44 5.76 5.95
C THR A 323 -0.54 6.57 7.24
N PRO A 324 -0.80 5.91 8.39
CA PRO A 324 -0.67 6.54 9.69
C PRO A 324 0.80 6.57 10.12
N PHE A 325 1.26 7.70 10.70
CA PHE A 325 2.56 7.81 11.33
C PHE A 325 2.66 9.11 12.15
N ASP A 326 3.53 9.17 13.12
CA ASP A 326 3.76 10.37 13.96
C ASP A 326 4.59 11.41 13.19
N TYR A 327 3.90 12.29 12.43
CA TYR A 327 4.54 13.30 11.59
C TYR A 327 5.28 14.35 12.39
N ASP A 328 4.77 14.75 13.55
CA ASP A 328 5.32 15.87 14.29
C ASP A 328 6.02 15.50 15.60
N SER A 329 6.22 14.20 15.82
CA SER A 329 6.95 13.59 16.93
C SER A 329 6.36 14.02 18.27
N ASP A 330 5.02 14.16 18.34
CA ASP A 330 4.32 14.48 19.58
C ASP A 330 3.74 13.24 20.28
N GLY A 331 3.86 12.07 19.64
CA GLY A 331 3.46 10.77 20.12
C GLY A 331 2.07 10.33 19.65
N ASP A 332 1.34 11.16 18.92
CA ASP A 332 0.04 10.86 18.38
C ASP A 332 0.16 10.50 16.87
N LEU A 333 -0.63 9.53 16.41
CA LEU A 333 -0.59 9.17 14.99
C LEU A 333 -1.33 10.21 14.14
N ASP A 334 -0.62 10.76 13.17
CA ASP A 334 -1.13 11.56 12.07
C ASP A 334 -1.48 10.67 10.88
N ILE A 335 -2.13 11.23 9.86
CA ILE A 335 -2.46 10.47 8.66
C ILE A 335 -2.00 11.20 7.41
N ILE A 336 -1.26 10.51 6.55
CA ILE A 336 -0.98 10.96 5.20
C ILE A 336 -1.91 10.24 4.22
N VAL A 337 -2.51 11.03 3.31
CA VAL A 337 -3.32 10.54 2.21
C VAL A 337 -2.69 10.98 0.90
N GLY A 338 -2.16 10.02 0.15
CA GLY A 338 -1.66 10.22 -1.21
C GLY A 338 -2.80 10.23 -2.22
N THR A 339 -2.69 11.02 -3.29
CA THR A 339 -3.72 11.09 -4.31
C THR A 339 -3.27 10.60 -5.67
N PHE A 340 -4.19 9.98 -6.38
CA PHE A 340 -4.06 9.59 -7.78
C PHE A 340 -5.14 10.29 -8.61
N GLN A 341 -4.77 11.37 -9.30
CA GLN A 341 -5.71 12.22 -10.03
C GLN A 341 -5.39 12.20 -11.53
N LEU A 342 -6.26 11.61 -12.35
CA LEU A 342 -6.09 11.60 -13.80
C LEU A 342 -6.66 12.87 -14.42
N ASP A 343 -5.80 13.73 -14.96
CA ASP A 343 -6.14 15.00 -15.62
C ASP A 343 -7.10 14.86 -16.80
N MET A 344 -7.29 13.66 -17.34
CA MET A 344 -7.96 13.45 -18.63
C MET A 344 -9.48 13.42 -18.58
N VAL A 345 -10.07 13.21 -17.42
CA VAL A 345 -11.50 12.87 -17.34
C VAL A 345 -12.38 14.09 -17.07
N TYR A 346 -11.88 15.12 -16.41
CA TYR A 346 -12.72 16.22 -15.91
C TYR A 346 -12.24 17.65 -16.22
N SER A 347 -11.65 17.93 -17.40
CA SER A 347 -11.42 19.33 -17.79
C SER A 347 -12.70 19.94 -18.38
N PRO A 348 -13.30 21.00 -17.76
CA PRO A 348 -12.78 22.35 -17.98
C PRO A 348 -12.63 23.21 -16.70
N ILE A 349 -12.63 22.58 -15.53
CA ILE A 349 -12.49 23.36 -14.28
C ILE A 349 -11.04 23.20 -13.83
N THR A 350 -10.32 24.31 -13.70
CA THR A 350 -9.00 24.39 -13.07
C THR A 350 -9.14 24.09 -11.58
N TYR A 351 -9.21 22.81 -11.21
CA TYR A 351 -9.00 22.41 -9.83
C TYR A 351 -7.50 22.46 -9.53
N MET A 352 -7.17 22.93 -8.35
CA MET A 352 -5.82 22.85 -7.84
C MET A 352 -5.56 21.37 -7.51
N HIS A 353 -4.53 20.78 -8.11
CA HIS A 353 -4.11 19.43 -7.74
C HIS A 353 -3.62 19.46 -6.30
N ILE A 354 -4.09 18.53 -5.53
CA ILE A 354 -3.59 18.22 -4.19
C ILE A 354 -2.89 16.89 -4.32
N ASP A 355 -1.58 16.86 -4.15
CA ASP A 355 -0.80 15.64 -4.33
C ASP A 355 -0.86 14.77 -3.07
N VAL A 356 -0.83 15.41 -1.90
CA VAL A 356 -0.89 14.76 -0.59
C VAL A 356 -1.73 15.60 0.36
N VAL A 357 -2.55 14.95 1.17
CA VAL A 357 -3.22 15.55 2.33
C VAL A 357 -2.57 15.01 3.60
N LEU A 358 -2.07 15.91 4.44
CA LEU A 358 -1.63 15.61 5.78
C LEU A 358 -2.73 15.99 6.77
N LEU A 359 -3.12 15.07 7.62
CA LEU A 359 -4.07 15.25 8.71
C LEU A 359 -3.33 15.14 10.03
N ILE A 360 -3.04 16.28 10.66
CA ILE A 360 -2.30 16.37 11.91
C ILE A 360 -3.27 16.19 13.07
N ASN A 361 -3.05 15.16 13.88
CA ASN A 361 -3.83 14.84 15.07
C ASN A 361 -3.45 15.78 16.22
N ASP A 362 -4.37 16.08 17.15
CA ASP A 362 -4.09 16.82 18.38
C ASP A 362 -4.13 15.92 19.63
N GLY A 363 -4.03 14.59 19.44
CA GLY A 363 -4.12 13.57 20.47
C GLY A 363 -5.53 13.34 21.04
N ASN A 364 -6.53 13.91 20.41
CA ASN A 364 -7.93 13.70 20.74
C ASN A 364 -8.76 13.41 19.48
N GLN A 365 -8.14 12.82 18.46
CA GLN A 365 -8.72 12.46 17.16
C GLN A 365 -9.34 13.68 16.44
N LYS A 366 -8.79 14.87 16.70
CA LYS A 366 -9.16 16.08 16.01
C LYS A 366 -8.08 16.49 15.03
N PHE A 367 -8.32 16.23 13.79
CA PHE A 367 -7.35 16.41 12.72
C PHE A 367 -7.34 17.84 12.16
N THR A 368 -6.14 18.39 12.01
CA THR A 368 -5.90 19.63 11.27
C THR A 368 -5.37 19.28 9.89
N ARG A 369 -6.13 19.62 8.84
CA ARG A 369 -5.77 19.33 7.45
C ARG A 369 -4.76 20.33 6.90
N LYS A 370 -3.74 19.82 6.22
CA LYS A 370 -2.76 20.55 5.42
C LYS A 370 -2.65 19.91 4.03
N ASP A 371 -2.87 20.72 2.98
CA ASP A 371 -2.75 20.27 1.60
C ASP A 371 -1.35 20.56 1.08
N ILE A 372 -0.73 19.57 0.43
CA ILE A 372 0.57 19.63 -0.19
C ILE A 372 0.38 19.48 -1.70
N THR A 373 0.89 20.45 -2.47
CA THR A 373 0.61 20.59 -3.91
C THR A 373 1.85 20.53 -4.80
N ASP A 374 3.02 20.29 -4.22
CA ASP A 374 4.29 20.35 -4.92
C ASP A 374 4.97 18.97 -5.01
N GLY A 375 4.84 18.33 -6.17
CA GLY A 375 5.86 17.39 -6.64
C GLY A 375 5.56 15.90 -6.55
N MET A 376 4.52 15.45 -5.87
CA MET A 376 4.23 14.02 -5.65
C MET A 376 2.93 13.57 -6.32
N ARG A 377 2.84 13.74 -7.62
CA ARG A 377 1.62 13.35 -8.34
C ARG A 377 1.51 11.84 -8.51
N TYR A 378 0.27 11.36 -8.50
CA TYR A 378 -0.06 9.95 -8.82
C TYR A 378 0.50 8.93 -7.82
N MET A 379 0.33 9.21 -6.52
CA MET A 379 0.74 8.31 -5.45
C MET A 379 -0.12 7.05 -5.45
N LEU A 380 0.52 5.90 -5.67
CA LEU A 380 -0.14 4.59 -5.65
C LEU A 380 0.04 3.86 -4.31
N THR A 381 1.16 4.12 -3.65
CA THR A 381 1.57 3.38 -2.46
C THR A 381 2.42 4.24 -1.56
N MET A 382 2.36 3.98 -0.28
CA MET A 382 3.23 4.56 0.74
C MET A 382 3.53 3.50 1.78
N ASP A 383 4.69 3.62 2.42
CA ASP A 383 5.08 2.84 3.58
C ASP A 383 5.98 3.67 4.50
N VAL A 384 6.12 3.25 5.76
CA VAL A 384 6.88 3.94 6.80
C VAL A 384 7.89 2.98 7.40
N GLY A 385 9.10 3.45 7.60
CA GLY A 385 10.20 2.72 8.24
C GLY A 385 11.43 3.60 8.38
N ASP A 386 12.39 3.20 9.19
CA ASP A 386 13.65 3.93 9.42
C ASP A 386 14.62 3.70 8.24
N PHE A 387 14.46 4.51 7.19
CA PHE A 387 15.20 4.33 5.94
C PHE A 387 16.67 4.74 6.01
N ASP A 388 17.01 5.73 6.83
CA ASP A 388 18.39 6.23 6.94
C ASP A 388 19.13 5.75 8.19
N GLY A 389 18.46 4.96 9.05
CA GLY A 389 19.04 4.35 10.22
C GLY A 389 19.25 5.31 11.39
N ASP A 390 18.50 6.41 11.43
CA ASP A 390 18.62 7.43 12.49
C ASP A 390 17.71 7.15 13.71
N GLY A 391 16.80 6.20 13.61
CA GLY A 391 15.88 5.75 14.64
C GLY A 391 14.54 6.50 14.66
N GLU A 392 14.28 7.32 13.64
CA GLU A 392 13.01 7.99 13.41
C GLU A 392 12.39 7.40 12.12
N ASP A 393 11.07 7.31 12.07
CA ASP A 393 10.38 6.78 10.90
C ASP A 393 10.42 7.75 9.72
N ASP A 394 10.77 7.21 8.55
CA ASP A 394 10.69 7.90 7.26
C ASP A 394 9.46 7.44 6.49
N LEU A 395 8.86 8.35 5.71
CA LEU A 395 7.80 8.02 4.77
C LEU A 395 8.34 7.84 3.36
N VAL A 396 8.04 6.70 2.76
CA VAL A 396 8.40 6.40 1.38
C VAL A 396 7.14 6.27 0.54
N GLY A 397 7.17 6.80 -0.68
CA GLY A 397 6.05 6.71 -1.61
C GLY A 397 6.45 6.29 -3.02
N GLY A 398 5.61 5.47 -3.64
CA GLY A 398 5.71 5.08 -5.04
C GLY A 398 4.66 5.76 -5.90
N SER A 399 5.04 6.21 -7.08
CA SER A 399 4.16 6.92 -8.00
C SER A 399 4.08 6.28 -9.38
N HIS A 400 3.00 6.62 -10.09
CA HIS A 400 2.81 6.26 -11.49
C HIS A 400 2.83 7.51 -12.35
N GLN A 401 3.71 7.56 -13.33
CA GLN A 401 3.71 8.65 -14.31
C GLN A 401 3.06 8.21 -15.61
N LEU A 402 1.78 8.53 -15.78
CA LEU A 402 1.13 8.50 -17.07
C LEU A 402 1.55 9.73 -17.89
N GLY A 403 2.65 9.63 -18.64
CA GLY A 403 3.02 10.67 -19.61
C GLY A 403 2.11 10.59 -20.82
N PHE A 404 1.15 11.48 -20.91
CA PHE A 404 0.51 11.76 -22.19
C PHE A 404 1.41 12.67 -23.02
N PRO A 405 1.37 12.51 -24.40
CA PRO A 405 2.12 13.38 -25.28
C PRO A 405 1.69 14.85 -25.09
N GLY A 406 2.44 15.63 -24.35
CA GLY A 406 2.16 17.04 -24.08
C GLY A 406 2.73 17.57 -22.75
N ASP A 407 3.01 16.73 -21.79
CA ASP A 407 3.43 17.13 -20.43
C ASP A 407 4.95 17.21 -20.21
N ALA A 408 5.75 17.08 -21.27
CA ALA A 408 7.15 17.45 -21.20
C ALA A 408 7.22 18.99 -21.12
N HIS A 409 7.56 19.53 -19.96
CA HIS A 409 7.80 20.93 -19.63
C HIS A 409 6.56 21.76 -19.22
N ARG A 410 6.18 21.63 -17.97
CA ARG A 410 5.77 22.81 -17.19
C ARG A 410 6.19 22.66 -15.74
#